data_2ff893071770f79a2f34a2a18f16d2de
#
_entry.id   2ff893071770f79a2f34a2a18f16d2de
#
_cell.length_a   1.000
_cell.length_b   1.000
_cell.length_c   1.000
_cell.angle_alpha   90.00
_cell.angle_beta   90.00
_cell.angle_gamma   90.00
#
_symmetry.space_group_name_H-M   'P 1'
#
loop_
_entity.id
_entity.type
_entity.pdbx_description
1 polymer ?
#
loop_
_entity_poly.entity_id
_entity_poly.type
_entity_poly.pdbx_seq_one_letter_code
_entity_poly.pdbx_strand_id
1 'polypeptide(L)'
;LIYAVTMNNNLISFDSELPGVIRSLVPISGVNATQTLVGTDFRPNTGELFGLGYNSATGAARLYIINLQTGVATAVGNSDFNLELGSGAIAFDFNPTVDRIRMEGANGKNYRLNPITGGLAATDGDLKYAAGDVNVGKTPAVGSVAYTNSFI
;
A
#
# COMPACT_ATOMS: atom_id res chain seq x y z
N LEU A 1 11.67 -6.88 -14.03
CA LEU A 1 11.99 -7.19 -12.64
C LEU A 1 10.79 -6.88 -11.76
N ILE A 2 10.37 -7.83 -10.92
CA ILE A 2 9.26 -7.69 -9.97
C ILE A 2 9.83 -7.70 -8.56
N TYR A 3 9.28 -6.86 -7.70
CA TYR A 3 9.54 -6.87 -6.26
C TYR A 3 8.29 -7.33 -5.52
N ALA A 4 8.47 -8.09 -4.44
CA ALA A 4 7.38 -8.54 -3.59
C ALA A 4 7.81 -8.60 -2.12
N VAL A 5 6.86 -8.37 -1.22
CA VAL A 5 7.06 -8.55 0.21
C VAL A 5 6.47 -9.89 0.61
N THR A 6 7.26 -10.72 1.26
CA THR A 6 6.83 -12.04 1.73
C THR A 6 6.15 -11.95 3.10
N MET A 7 5.39 -12.99 3.46
CA MET A 7 4.75 -13.08 4.79
C MET A 7 5.77 -13.09 5.95
N ASN A 8 7.03 -13.46 5.68
CA ASN A 8 8.12 -13.41 6.65
C ASN A 8 8.85 -12.06 6.65
N ASN A 9 8.23 -11.02 6.11
CA ASN A 9 8.75 -9.66 6.07
C ASN A 9 10.11 -9.53 5.35
N ASN A 10 10.29 -10.26 4.25
CA ASN A 10 11.44 -10.08 3.36
C ASN A 10 11.00 -9.39 2.08
N LEU A 11 11.84 -8.49 1.59
CA LEU A 11 11.75 -7.98 0.23
C LEU A 11 12.49 -8.94 -0.71
N ILE A 12 11.79 -9.47 -1.69
CA ILE A 12 12.37 -10.31 -2.73
C ILE A 12 12.27 -9.64 -4.09
N SER A 13 13.17 -10.00 -5.01
CA SER A 13 13.00 -9.65 -6.41
C SER A 13 13.19 -10.88 -7.30
N PHE A 14 12.50 -10.90 -8.44
CA PHE A 14 12.57 -11.96 -9.44
C PHE A 14 12.22 -11.41 -10.82
N ASP A 15 12.57 -12.17 -11.86
CA ASP A 15 12.20 -11.86 -13.23
C ASP A 15 10.80 -12.38 -13.54
N SER A 16 9.97 -11.58 -14.23
CA SER A 16 8.64 -12.00 -14.64
C SER A 16 8.66 -13.21 -15.60
N GLU A 17 9.75 -13.40 -16.36
CA GLU A 17 9.91 -14.53 -17.25
C GLU A 17 10.46 -15.79 -16.53
N LEU A 18 11.04 -15.61 -15.33
CA LEU A 18 11.62 -16.69 -14.50
C LEU A 18 11.17 -16.57 -13.03
N PRO A 19 9.86 -16.62 -12.73
CA PRO A 19 9.33 -16.32 -11.40
C PRO A 19 9.76 -17.31 -10.31
N GLY A 20 10.25 -18.49 -10.69
CA GLY A 20 10.78 -19.47 -9.75
C GLY A 20 12.22 -19.21 -9.27
N VAL A 21 12.89 -18.17 -9.82
CA VAL A 21 14.28 -17.83 -9.49
C VAL A 21 14.34 -16.51 -8.77
N ILE A 22 14.60 -16.56 -7.45
CA ILE A 22 14.77 -15.35 -6.64
C ILE A 22 16.14 -14.72 -6.95
N ARG A 23 16.13 -13.44 -7.35
CA ARG A 23 17.34 -12.67 -7.66
C ARG A 23 17.94 -12.00 -6.43
N SER A 24 17.07 -11.48 -5.55
CA SER A 24 17.48 -10.90 -4.27
C SER A 24 16.49 -11.24 -3.18
N LEU A 25 16.97 -11.37 -1.97
CA LEU A 25 16.18 -11.52 -0.76
C LEU A 25 16.85 -10.74 0.36
N VAL A 26 16.18 -9.73 0.90
CA VAL A 26 16.67 -8.93 2.03
C VAL A 26 15.59 -8.81 3.09
N PRO A 27 15.90 -8.98 4.38
CA PRO A 27 14.95 -8.75 5.46
C PRO A 27 14.54 -7.27 5.52
N ILE A 28 13.25 -7.01 5.67
CA ILE A 28 12.77 -5.65 5.92
C ILE A 28 12.93 -5.32 7.40
N SER A 29 13.49 -4.14 7.68
CA SER A 29 13.69 -3.61 9.02
C SER A 29 13.26 -2.14 9.09
N GLY A 30 13.11 -1.58 10.30
CA GLY A 30 12.76 -0.17 10.49
C GLY A 30 11.26 0.13 10.48
N VAL A 31 10.41 -0.85 10.18
CA VAL A 31 8.95 -0.72 10.38
C VAL A 31 8.64 -0.77 11.88
N ASN A 32 7.69 0.04 12.36
CA ASN A 32 7.24 0.01 13.75
C ASN A 32 6.80 -1.41 14.14
N ALA A 33 7.30 -1.91 15.26
CA ALA A 33 7.07 -3.29 15.72
C ALA A 33 5.59 -3.65 15.94
N THR A 34 4.71 -2.65 16.10
CA THR A 34 3.25 -2.85 16.25
C THR A 34 2.50 -2.83 14.92
N GLN A 35 3.19 -2.58 13.80
CA GLN A 35 2.62 -2.48 12.46
C GLN A 35 3.09 -3.64 11.58
N THR A 36 2.24 -4.04 10.66
CA THR A 36 2.58 -4.98 9.57
C THR A 36 2.56 -4.22 8.24
N LEU A 37 3.49 -4.50 7.33
CA LEU A 37 3.42 -3.99 5.97
C LEU A 37 2.23 -4.65 5.25
N VAL A 38 1.27 -3.83 4.80
CA VAL A 38 0.00 -4.30 4.22
C VAL A 38 -0.13 -3.97 2.72
N GLY A 39 0.75 -3.17 2.18
CA GLY A 39 0.78 -2.83 0.76
C GLY A 39 2.07 -2.14 0.38
N THR A 40 2.53 -2.35 -0.84
CA THR A 40 3.73 -1.70 -1.40
C THR A 40 3.50 -1.38 -2.87
N ASP A 41 4.05 -0.25 -3.31
CA ASP A 41 4.09 0.13 -4.72
C ASP A 41 5.23 1.11 -4.99
N PHE A 42 5.69 1.15 -6.23
CA PHE A 42 6.67 2.12 -6.69
C PHE A 42 6.01 3.47 -7.01
N ARG A 43 6.53 4.53 -6.42
CA ARG A 43 6.12 5.89 -6.78
C ARG A 43 6.60 6.21 -8.20
N PRO A 44 5.73 6.39 -9.19
CA PRO A 44 6.15 6.62 -10.58
C PRO A 44 7.04 7.85 -10.74
N ASN A 45 6.81 8.89 -9.94
CA ASN A 45 7.53 10.16 -10.02
C ASN A 45 9.01 10.07 -9.56
N THR A 46 9.37 9.12 -8.68
CA THR A 46 10.73 9.04 -8.11
C THR A 46 11.37 7.67 -8.26
N GLY A 47 10.60 6.62 -8.55
CA GLY A 47 11.08 5.23 -8.60
C GLY A 47 11.37 4.63 -7.21
N GLU A 48 11.00 5.29 -6.13
CA GLU A 48 11.14 4.77 -4.77
C GLU A 48 10.04 3.75 -4.44
N LEU A 49 10.39 2.66 -3.75
CA LEU A 49 9.42 1.71 -3.23
C LEU A 49 8.82 2.23 -1.94
N PHE A 50 7.53 2.50 -1.95
CA PHE A 50 6.76 2.85 -0.76
C PHE A 50 6.07 1.63 -0.17
N GLY A 51 5.83 1.66 1.14
CA GLY A 51 5.03 0.67 1.85
C GLY A 51 4.21 1.31 2.95
N LEU A 52 3.06 0.70 3.27
CA LEU A 52 2.23 1.09 4.40
C LEU A 52 2.40 0.09 5.54
N GLY A 53 2.91 0.56 6.67
CA GLY A 53 2.80 -0.12 7.96
C GLY A 53 1.43 0.20 8.56
N TYR A 54 0.72 -0.83 9.02
CA TYR A 54 -0.63 -0.70 9.57
C TYR A 54 -0.84 -1.62 10.76
N ASN A 55 -1.49 -1.10 11.80
CA ASN A 55 -1.95 -1.85 12.95
C ASN A 55 -3.49 -1.97 12.88
N SER A 56 -4.00 -3.14 12.54
CA SER A 56 -5.44 -3.37 12.37
C SER A 56 -6.25 -3.28 13.67
N ALA A 57 -5.61 -3.41 14.84
CA ALA A 57 -6.28 -3.30 16.14
C ALA A 57 -6.50 -1.84 16.57
N THR A 58 -5.58 -0.94 16.20
CA THR A 58 -5.63 0.47 16.63
C THR A 58 -5.95 1.44 15.49
N GLY A 59 -5.81 1.01 14.23
CA GLY A 59 -5.89 1.86 13.05
C GLY A 59 -4.62 2.69 12.77
N ALA A 60 -3.59 2.59 13.62
CA ALA A 60 -2.35 3.34 13.45
C ALA A 60 -1.63 2.93 12.17
N ALA A 61 -1.31 3.90 11.33
CA ALA A 61 -0.69 3.71 10.03
C ALA A 61 0.51 4.64 9.85
N ARG A 62 1.50 4.19 9.08
CA ARG A 62 2.67 4.96 8.68
C ARG A 62 3.14 4.60 7.30
N LEU A 63 3.52 5.60 6.50
CA LEU A 63 4.22 5.39 5.24
C LEU A 63 5.72 5.23 5.47
N TYR A 64 6.32 4.34 4.67
CA TYR A 64 7.75 4.06 4.64
C TYR A 64 8.26 4.08 3.22
N ILE A 65 9.53 4.52 3.04
CA ILE A 65 10.31 4.26 1.84
C ILE A 65 11.24 3.09 2.15
N ILE A 66 11.24 2.07 1.30
CA ILE A 66 11.99 0.82 1.52
C ILE A 66 13.19 0.79 0.57
N ASN A 67 14.38 0.71 1.13
CA ASN A 67 15.60 0.57 0.35
C ASN A 67 15.69 -0.82 -0.28
N LEU A 68 15.78 -0.89 -1.61
CA LEU A 68 15.73 -2.14 -2.37
C LEU A 68 16.94 -3.06 -2.12
N GLN A 69 18.08 -2.50 -1.70
CA GLN A 69 19.33 -3.25 -1.50
C GLN A 69 19.47 -3.75 -0.06
N THR A 70 19.00 -2.97 0.91
CA THR A 70 19.20 -3.24 2.33
C THR A 70 17.96 -3.71 3.06
N GLY A 71 16.75 -3.49 2.49
CA GLY A 71 15.48 -3.73 3.14
C GLY A 71 15.13 -2.73 4.25
N VAL A 72 15.96 -1.69 4.46
CA VAL A 72 15.68 -0.68 5.49
C VAL A 72 14.49 0.17 5.08
N ALA A 73 13.47 0.18 5.91
CA ALA A 73 12.29 1.03 5.79
C ALA A 73 12.50 2.31 6.60
N THR A 74 12.44 3.45 5.92
CA THR A 74 12.53 4.78 6.53
C THR A 74 11.16 5.43 6.55
N ALA A 75 10.70 5.85 7.72
CA ALA A 75 9.39 6.47 7.89
C ALA A 75 9.31 7.80 7.14
N VAL A 76 8.19 8.02 6.44
CA VAL A 76 7.84 9.30 5.81
C VAL A 76 6.98 10.11 6.77
N GLY A 77 7.30 11.40 6.89
CA GLY A 77 6.60 12.28 7.85
C GLY A 77 7.04 12.09 9.30
N ASN A 78 6.40 12.82 10.21
CA ASN A 78 6.85 12.94 11.59
C ASN A 78 6.01 12.14 12.61
N SER A 79 4.83 11.65 12.21
CA SER A 79 3.90 10.95 13.11
C SER A 79 3.08 9.90 12.37
N ASP A 80 2.59 8.93 13.13
CA ASP A 80 1.56 8.02 12.66
C ASP A 80 0.24 8.78 12.42
N PHE A 81 -0.61 8.23 11.58
CA PHE A 81 -1.97 8.69 11.32
C PHE A 81 -2.94 7.51 11.43
N ASN A 82 -4.25 7.78 11.49
CA ASN A 82 -5.24 6.73 11.67
C ASN A 82 -6.00 6.45 10.37
N LEU A 83 -6.19 5.14 10.10
CA LEU A 83 -7.04 4.61 9.04
C LEU A 83 -7.96 3.54 9.61
N GLU A 84 -9.18 3.45 9.09
CA GLU A 84 -10.18 2.44 9.48
C GLU A 84 -10.29 1.34 8.39
N LEU A 85 -9.16 0.72 8.02
CA LEU A 85 -9.13 -0.29 6.95
C LEU A 85 -9.57 -1.69 7.41
N GLY A 86 -9.70 -1.89 8.74
CA GLY A 86 -10.00 -3.19 9.30
C GLY A 86 -8.83 -4.18 9.21
N SER A 87 -9.14 -5.48 9.33
CA SER A 87 -8.14 -6.57 9.29
C SER A 87 -8.19 -7.40 8.00
N GLY A 88 -9.04 -7.00 7.04
CA GLY A 88 -9.15 -7.67 5.74
C GLY A 88 -8.03 -7.30 4.76
N ALA A 89 -8.17 -7.70 3.51
CA ALA A 89 -7.25 -7.30 2.45
C ALA A 89 -7.28 -5.77 2.27
N ILE A 90 -6.13 -5.21 1.96
CA ILE A 90 -5.92 -3.78 1.78
C ILE A 90 -5.28 -3.55 0.41
N ALA A 91 -5.90 -2.68 -0.38
CA ALA A 91 -5.39 -2.24 -1.67
C ALA A 91 -4.49 -1.02 -1.48
N PHE A 92 -3.39 -0.96 -2.23
CA PHE A 92 -2.40 0.11 -2.17
C PHE A 92 -1.81 0.32 -3.57
N ASP A 93 -1.97 1.51 -4.15
CA ASP A 93 -1.40 1.83 -5.46
C ASP A 93 -1.22 3.34 -5.65
N PHE A 94 -0.19 3.71 -6.38
CA PHE A 94 0.04 5.11 -6.74
C PHE A 94 -0.84 5.53 -7.92
N ASN A 95 -1.60 6.61 -7.74
CA ASN A 95 -2.20 7.33 -8.85
C ASN A 95 -1.15 8.27 -9.46
N PRO A 96 -0.63 7.96 -10.66
CA PRO A 96 0.48 8.71 -11.26
C PRO A 96 0.11 10.15 -11.63
N THR A 97 -1.15 10.40 -12.01
CA THR A 97 -1.59 11.73 -12.46
C THR A 97 -1.62 12.78 -11.37
N VAL A 98 -1.82 12.38 -10.12
CA VAL A 98 -1.94 13.32 -8.98
C VAL A 98 -0.89 13.09 -7.90
N ASP A 99 -0.01 12.12 -8.09
CA ASP A 99 1.03 11.73 -7.14
C ASP A 99 0.46 11.52 -5.73
N ARG A 100 -0.52 10.63 -5.65
CA ARG A 100 -1.18 10.22 -4.40
C ARG A 100 -1.29 8.71 -4.34
N ILE A 101 -1.27 8.17 -3.15
CA ILE A 101 -1.48 6.75 -2.93
C ILE A 101 -2.98 6.53 -2.67
N ARG A 102 -3.59 5.63 -3.42
CA ARG A 102 -4.93 5.11 -3.18
C ARG A 102 -4.84 3.98 -2.17
N MET A 103 -5.67 4.05 -1.13
CA MET A 103 -5.84 3.00 -0.13
C MET A 103 -7.31 2.61 -0.05
N GLU A 104 -7.57 1.31 -0.15
CA GLU A 104 -8.93 0.79 -0.04
C GLU A 104 -8.93 -0.45 0.85
N GLY A 105 -9.90 -0.52 1.76
CA GLY A 105 -10.09 -1.67 2.63
C GLY A 105 -11.20 -2.60 2.14
N ALA A 106 -11.13 -3.88 2.50
CA ALA A 106 -12.19 -4.85 2.25
C ALA A 106 -13.51 -4.47 2.94
N ASN A 107 -13.50 -3.50 3.85
CA ASN A 107 -14.69 -2.90 4.48
C ASN A 107 -15.26 -1.70 3.70
N GLY A 108 -14.76 -1.43 2.49
CA GLY A 108 -15.21 -0.36 1.62
C GLY A 108 -14.63 1.03 1.93
N LYS A 109 -13.80 1.16 2.96
CA LYS A 109 -13.13 2.42 3.27
C LYS A 109 -12.14 2.80 2.17
N ASN A 110 -12.04 4.11 1.89
CA ASN A 110 -11.33 4.65 0.73
C ASN A 110 -10.61 5.94 1.10
N TYR A 111 -9.29 5.94 0.94
CA TYR A 111 -8.42 7.04 1.36
C TYR A 111 -7.43 7.41 0.28
N ARG A 112 -6.94 8.65 0.35
CA ARG A 112 -5.75 9.11 -0.39
C ARG A 112 -4.68 9.55 0.58
N LEU A 113 -3.44 9.07 0.38
CA LEU A 113 -2.29 9.45 1.17
C LEU A 113 -1.36 10.36 0.37
N ASN A 114 -0.64 11.22 1.08
CA ASN A 114 0.36 12.10 0.50
C ASN A 114 1.78 11.52 0.70
N PRO A 115 2.49 11.13 -0.37
CA PRO A 115 3.80 10.52 -0.26
C PRO A 115 4.91 11.51 0.19
N ILE A 116 4.66 12.81 0.14
CA ILE A 116 5.62 13.83 0.58
C ILE A 116 5.52 14.08 2.08
N THR A 117 4.30 14.24 2.59
CA THR A 117 4.07 14.52 4.02
C THR A 117 3.97 13.25 4.87
N GLY A 118 3.77 12.10 4.24
CA GLY A 118 3.63 10.81 4.91
C GLY A 118 2.28 10.59 5.60
N GLY A 119 1.29 11.44 5.33
CA GLY A 119 0.00 11.43 6.04
C GLY A 119 -1.22 11.31 5.14
N LEU A 120 -2.39 11.39 5.77
CA LEU A 120 -3.68 11.40 5.10
C LEU A 120 -3.85 12.68 4.27
N ALA A 121 -4.13 12.53 2.97
CA ALA A 121 -4.45 13.63 2.07
C ALA A 121 -5.98 13.85 1.99
N ALA A 122 -6.75 12.77 1.97
CA ALA A 122 -8.21 12.82 1.97
C ALA A 122 -8.83 11.50 2.44
N THR A 123 -9.99 11.60 3.07
CA THR A 123 -10.95 10.51 3.22
C THR A 123 -11.97 10.66 2.11
N ASP A 124 -12.00 9.71 1.19
CA ASP A 124 -12.98 9.69 0.09
C ASP A 124 -14.26 8.97 0.53
N GLY A 125 -15.29 9.03 -0.28
CA GLY A 125 -16.53 8.30 0.01
C GLY A 125 -16.31 6.78 0.05
N ASP A 126 -16.99 6.09 0.94
CA ASP A 126 -16.94 4.65 1.04
C ASP A 126 -17.36 4.02 -0.31
N LEU A 127 -16.66 2.93 -0.67
CA LEU A 127 -16.98 2.18 -1.88
C LEU A 127 -18.37 1.57 -1.78
N LYS A 128 -19.11 1.63 -2.87
CA LYS A 128 -20.46 1.09 -2.96
C LYS A 128 -20.78 0.68 -4.40
N TYR A 129 -21.65 -0.30 -4.53
CA TYR A 129 -22.21 -0.66 -5.83
C TYR A 129 -23.12 0.46 -6.36
N ALA A 130 -23.15 0.64 -7.67
CA ALA A 130 -24.00 1.64 -8.32
C ALA A 130 -25.49 1.34 -8.12
N ALA A 131 -26.33 2.37 -8.24
CA ALA A 131 -27.77 2.18 -8.27
C ALA A 131 -28.16 1.27 -9.44
N GLY A 132 -28.98 0.24 -9.17
CA GLY A 132 -29.39 -0.76 -10.15
C GLY A 132 -28.47 -1.98 -10.28
N ASP A 133 -27.30 -2.01 -9.60
CA ASP A 133 -26.49 -3.22 -9.51
C ASP A 133 -27.18 -4.28 -8.64
N VAL A 134 -27.00 -5.57 -8.99
CA VAL A 134 -27.56 -6.71 -8.22
C VAL A 134 -27.04 -6.78 -6.78
N ASN A 135 -25.92 -6.14 -6.51
CA ASN A 135 -25.28 -6.06 -5.19
C ASN A 135 -25.53 -4.73 -4.47
N VAL A 136 -26.42 -3.85 -5.01
CA VAL A 136 -26.74 -2.58 -4.35
C VAL A 136 -27.11 -2.80 -2.87
N GLY A 137 -26.54 -1.97 -1.99
CA GLY A 137 -26.71 -2.10 -0.54
C GLY A 137 -25.70 -3.02 0.16
N LYS A 138 -24.87 -3.77 -0.59
CA LYS A 138 -23.71 -4.50 -0.04
C LYS A 138 -22.46 -3.64 -0.07
N THR A 139 -21.51 -3.92 0.81
CA THR A 139 -20.18 -3.32 0.80
C THR A 139 -19.28 -4.09 -0.16
N PRO A 140 -18.64 -3.45 -1.16
CA PRO A 140 -17.63 -4.09 -1.98
C PRO A 140 -16.42 -4.49 -1.14
N ALA A 141 -15.98 -5.74 -1.25
CA ALA A 141 -14.76 -6.22 -0.61
C ALA A 141 -13.59 -6.12 -1.60
N VAL A 142 -12.91 -4.98 -1.63
CA VAL A 142 -11.76 -4.74 -2.51
C VAL A 142 -10.49 -5.24 -1.85
N GLY A 143 -9.74 -6.08 -2.55
CA GLY A 143 -8.48 -6.66 -2.07
C GLY A 143 -7.23 -6.13 -2.76
N SER A 144 -7.40 -5.46 -3.90
CA SER A 144 -6.32 -4.83 -4.66
C SER A 144 -6.86 -3.74 -5.58
N VAL A 145 -6.00 -2.79 -5.92
CA VAL A 145 -6.25 -1.72 -6.88
C VAL A 145 -5.01 -1.53 -7.74
N ALA A 146 -5.17 -1.10 -8.98
CA ALA A 146 -4.07 -0.74 -9.85
C ALA A 146 -4.49 0.38 -10.82
N TYR A 147 -3.63 1.37 -10.98
CA TYR A 147 -3.75 2.38 -12.00
C TYR A 147 -3.00 1.94 -13.26
N THR A 148 -3.65 1.99 -14.40
CA THR A 148 -3.10 1.51 -15.69
C THR A 148 -2.21 2.53 -16.39
N ASN A 149 -2.22 3.79 -15.97
CA ASN A 149 -1.46 4.87 -16.60
C ASN A 149 -0.36 5.37 -15.65
N SER A 150 0.87 4.90 -15.88
CA SER A 150 2.06 5.29 -15.10
C SER A 150 2.75 6.57 -15.62
N PHE A 151 2.11 7.33 -16.49
CA PHE A 151 2.64 8.56 -17.07
C PHE A 151 1.77 9.75 -16.70
N ILE A 152 2.43 10.88 -16.45
CA ILE A 152 1.83 12.19 -16.28
C ILE A 152 1.77 12.88 -17.65
#